data_9e99f5bd5edc5afb0ad44f99b6a15322
#
_entry.id   9e99f5bd5edc5afb0ad44f99b6a15322
#
_cell.length_a   1.000
_cell.length_b   1.000
_cell.length_c   1.000
_cell.angle_alpha   90.00
_cell.angle_beta   90.00
_cell.angle_gamma   90.00
#
_symmetry.space_group_name_H-M   'P 1'
#
loop_
_entity.id
_entity.type
_entity.pdbx_description
1 polymer ?
#
loop_
_entity_poly.entity_id
_entity_poly.type
_entity_poly.pdbx_seq_one_letter_code
_entity_poly.pdbx_strand_id
1 'polypeptide(L)'
;VHALVGGEIPQEPAYRSTAEIQVSKEPEKKTFALPWARRCATAAVFYLQKRGISSEVIRQCLQAGIFYEARYHGEPVCVFVGKDDSGKAKFACMRSISGNLKKDVYGSDKGYNFCYPPQSPGSRHVAVFEAPIDALSHATLQELEGWKWNGYRLSLGGTSHVALTSFLERHPEIRRVTLYMDHDLAGFVNARKIKTMLHEDKRFRHIRVSVNPPRMGKDYNEKLLLVREQLQTSQHQRRPKEAAVSI
;
A
#
# COMPACT_ATOMS: atom_id res chain seq x y z
N VAL A 1 76.01 21.98 52.56
CA VAL A 1 75.79 22.55 51.19
C VAL A 1 74.74 21.79 50.46
N HIS A 2 73.63 22.31 50.32
CA HIS A 2 72.60 22.28 49.32
C HIS A 2 71.19 22.28 49.89
N ALA A 3 70.58 23.45 49.72
CA ALA A 3 69.14 23.66 49.97
C ALA A 3 68.28 22.87 48.97
N LEU A 4 67.26 22.24 49.43
CA LEU A 4 66.19 21.70 48.62
C LEU A 4 65.00 22.63 48.66
N VAL A 5 64.67 23.17 47.50
CA VAL A 5 63.53 24.05 47.25
C VAL A 5 62.25 23.17 47.18
N GLY A 6 61.35 23.45 48.09
CA GLY A 6 60.02 22.86 48.04
C GLY A 6 59.19 23.51 46.92
N GLY A 7 58.76 22.67 45.96
CA GLY A 7 57.79 23.05 44.94
C GLY A 7 56.40 22.54 45.34
N GLU A 8 55.47 23.46 45.59
CA GLU A 8 54.07 23.14 45.76
C GLU A 8 53.47 22.65 44.44
N ILE A 9 52.76 21.51 44.48
CA ILE A 9 52.01 20.97 43.36
C ILE A 9 50.66 21.68 43.31
N PRO A 10 50.28 22.34 42.22
CA PRO A 10 48.94 22.95 42.09
C PRO A 10 47.84 21.85 42.08
N GLN A 11 46.82 21.97 42.96
CA GLN A 11 45.62 21.16 42.95
C GLN A 11 44.79 21.51 41.72
N GLU A 12 44.47 20.50 40.90
CA GLU A 12 43.50 20.60 39.81
C GLU A 12 42.10 20.97 40.36
N PRO A 13 41.34 21.85 39.67
CA PRO A 13 39.99 22.18 40.08
C PRO A 13 39.06 20.99 39.79
N ALA A 14 38.31 20.57 40.80
CA ALA A 14 37.29 19.56 40.72
C ALA A 14 36.25 19.88 39.63
N TYR A 15 36.27 19.13 38.51
CA TYR A 15 35.27 19.22 37.45
C TYR A 15 33.93 18.69 38.00
N ARG A 16 33.00 19.59 38.35
CA ARG A 16 31.61 19.27 38.64
C ARG A 16 30.93 18.93 37.31
N SER A 17 30.81 17.65 37.02
CA SER A 17 29.93 17.14 35.96
C SER A 17 28.47 17.41 36.38
N THR A 18 27.89 18.49 35.91
CA THR A 18 26.44 18.63 35.82
C THR A 18 25.96 17.78 34.66
N ALA A 19 25.82 16.50 34.90
CA ALA A 19 25.01 15.65 34.01
C ALA A 19 23.55 16.12 34.17
N GLU A 20 23.13 17.02 33.29
CA GLU A 20 21.71 17.26 33.07
C GLU A 20 21.10 15.93 32.63
N ILE A 21 20.30 15.34 33.51
CA ILE A 21 19.42 14.22 33.17
C ILE A 21 18.46 14.81 32.11
N GLN A 22 18.79 14.53 30.84
CA GLN A 22 17.82 14.68 29.75
C GLN A 22 16.72 13.70 30.06
N VAL A 23 15.65 14.18 30.68
CA VAL A 23 14.36 13.49 30.73
C VAL A 23 13.98 13.23 29.29
N SER A 24 14.14 12.00 28.86
CA SER A 24 13.66 11.54 27.55
C SER A 24 12.15 11.79 27.53
N LYS A 25 11.72 12.82 26.79
CA LYS A 25 10.29 13.02 26.52
C LYS A 25 9.78 11.71 25.94
N GLU A 26 8.86 11.06 26.63
CA GLU A 26 8.11 9.94 26.07
C GLU A 26 7.62 10.37 24.67
N PRO A 27 7.77 9.50 23.65
CA PRO A 27 7.33 9.86 22.31
C PRO A 27 5.83 10.16 22.37
N GLU A 28 5.45 11.40 22.04
CA GLU A 28 4.05 11.81 21.97
C GLU A 28 3.26 10.75 21.22
N LYS A 29 2.24 10.19 21.87
CA LYS A 29 1.39 9.13 21.32
C LYS A 29 0.72 9.69 20.07
N LYS A 30 1.21 9.31 18.89
CA LYS A 30 0.73 9.78 17.58
C LYS A 30 -0.75 9.46 17.45
N THR A 31 -1.62 10.45 17.56
CA THR A 31 -3.06 10.25 17.40
C THR A 31 -3.39 10.14 15.91
N PHE A 32 -3.89 8.97 15.48
CA PHE A 32 -4.36 8.76 14.13
C PHE A 32 -5.74 9.37 13.94
N ALA A 33 -5.88 10.22 12.93
CA ALA A 33 -7.16 10.79 12.53
C ALA A 33 -7.27 10.80 11.00
N LEU A 34 -8.41 10.32 10.49
CA LEU A 34 -8.68 10.34 9.05
C LEU A 34 -8.88 11.78 8.56
N PRO A 35 -8.39 12.14 7.36
CA PRO A 35 -8.74 13.37 6.69
C PRO A 35 -10.27 13.46 6.48
N TRP A 36 -10.83 14.67 6.62
CA TRP A 36 -12.25 14.90 6.44
C TRP A 36 -12.71 14.52 5.04
N ALA A 37 -13.68 13.60 4.99
CA ALA A 37 -14.28 13.17 3.74
C ALA A 37 -15.09 14.31 3.10
N ARG A 38 -14.97 14.48 1.79
CA ARG A 38 -15.87 15.34 1.02
C ARG A 38 -17.25 14.70 0.88
N ARG A 39 -18.29 15.52 0.70
CA ARG A 39 -19.67 15.03 0.46
C ARG A 39 -19.78 14.15 -0.78
N CYS A 40 -18.95 14.40 -1.79
CA CYS A 40 -18.87 13.59 -3.00
C CYS A 40 -17.41 13.29 -3.32
N ALA A 41 -17.18 12.15 -3.96
CA ALA A 41 -15.85 11.67 -4.37
C ALA A 41 -15.62 11.83 -5.88
N THR A 42 -16.23 12.83 -6.52
CA THR A 42 -16.27 12.96 -7.99
C THR A 42 -14.89 13.01 -8.62
N ALA A 43 -13.98 13.84 -8.08
CA ALA A 43 -12.64 13.97 -8.64
C ALA A 43 -11.79 12.70 -8.41
N ALA A 44 -11.93 12.07 -7.24
CA ALA A 44 -11.23 10.84 -6.92
C ALA A 44 -11.74 9.65 -7.74
N VAL A 45 -13.06 9.56 -7.96
CA VAL A 45 -13.67 8.55 -8.86
C VAL A 45 -13.16 8.74 -10.28
N PHE A 46 -13.21 9.95 -10.81
CA PHE A 46 -12.72 10.25 -12.15
C PHE A 46 -11.22 9.94 -12.31
N TYR A 47 -10.42 10.23 -11.28
CA TYR A 47 -9.01 9.86 -11.26
C TYR A 47 -8.81 8.35 -11.38
N LEU A 48 -9.54 7.53 -10.62
CA LEU A 48 -9.44 6.07 -10.71
C LEU A 48 -9.96 5.54 -12.05
N GLN A 49 -11.03 6.14 -12.60
CA GLN A 49 -11.52 5.79 -13.94
C GLN A 49 -10.47 6.07 -15.03
N LYS A 50 -9.77 7.21 -14.96
CA LYS A 50 -8.62 7.51 -15.84
C LYS A 50 -7.48 6.50 -15.70
N ARG A 51 -7.32 5.90 -14.52
CA ARG A 51 -6.40 4.79 -14.26
C ARG A 51 -6.94 3.44 -14.74
N GLY A 52 -8.09 3.43 -15.41
CA GLY A 52 -8.69 2.24 -15.96
C GLY A 52 -9.47 1.39 -14.95
N ILE A 53 -9.58 1.78 -13.68
CA ILE A 53 -10.33 1.04 -12.67
C ILE A 53 -11.82 1.02 -13.02
N SER A 54 -12.47 -0.15 -12.90
CA SER A 54 -13.90 -0.30 -13.22
C SER A 54 -14.78 0.46 -12.24
N SER A 55 -15.94 0.93 -12.71
CA SER A 55 -16.92 1.60 -11.86
C SER A 55 -17.43 0.69 -10.74
N GLU A 56 -17.49 -0.62 -10.98
CA GLU A 56 -17.93 -1.60 -9.98
C GLU A 56 -16.90 -1.73 -8.85
N VAL A 57 -15.62 -1.88 -9.15
CA VAL A 57 -14.55 -1.92 -8.15
C VAL A 57 -14.52 -0.63 -7.33
N ILE A 58 -14.66 0.54 -7.98
CA ILE A 58 -14.71 1.84 -7.29
C ILE A 58 -15.94 1.90 -6.36
N ARG A 59 -17.12 1.50 -6.85
CA ARG A 59 -18.36 1.48 -6.05
C ARG A 59 -18.21 0.61 -4.80
N GLN A 60 -17.63 -0.58 -4.94
CA GLN A 60 -17.37 -1.48 -3.81
C GLN A 60 -16.43 -0.85 -2.77
N CYS A 61 -15.37 -0.16 -3.21
CA CYS A 61 -14.47 0.56 -2.30
C CYS A 61 -15.16 1.68 -1.53
N LEU A 62 -16.02 2.46 -2.21
CA LEU A 62 -16.80 3.53 -1.59
C LEU A 62 -17.78 2.95 -0.56
N GLN A 63 -18.52 1.89 -0.90
CA GLN A 63 -19.48 1.23 -0.02
C GLN A 63 -18.82 0.58 1.21
N ALA A 64 -17.65 -0.04 1.01
CA ALA A 64 -16.84 -0.59 2.10
C ALA A 64 -16.16 0.50 2.96
N GLY A 65 -16.21 1.77 2.55
CA GLY A 65 -15.55 2.88 3.23
C GLY A 65 -14.03 2.71 3.30
N ILE A 66 -13.43 2.06 2.31
CA ILE A 66 -11.98 1.89 2.19
C ILE A 66 -11.36 2.87 1.17
N PHE A 67 -12.19 3.69 0.53
CA PHE A 67 -11.78 4.71 -0.42
C PHE A 67 -12.74 5.90 -0.34
N TYR A 68 -12.19 7.12 -0.37
CA TYR A 68 -12.96 8.36 -0.46
C TYR A 68 -12.11 9.53 -0.95
N GLU A 69 -12.75 10.69 -1.21
CA GLU A 69 -12.09 11.94 -1.55
C GLU A 69 -11.97 12.84 -0.31
N ALA A 70 -10.79 13.43 -0.12
CA ALA A 70 -10.53 14.46 0.89
C ALA A 70 -9.84 15.68 0.26
N ARG A 71 -9.55 16.68 1.09
CA ARG A 71 -8.63 17.77 0.74
C ARG A 71 -7.40 17.71 1.64
N TYR A 72 -6.24 17.90 1.04
CA TYR A 72 -4.98 18.04 1.75
C TYR A 72 -4.28 19.28 1.24
N HIS A 73 -4.06 20.27 2.14
CA HIS A 73 -3.57 21.61 1.77
C HIS A 73 -4.35 22.27 0.61
N GLY A 74 -5.68 22.13 0.63
CA GLY A 74 -6.56 22.71 -0.39
C GLY A 74 -6.76 21.84 -1.64
N GLU A 75 -5.84 20.91 -1.93
CA GLU A 75 -5.88 20.05 -3.11
C GLU A 75 -6.72 18.77 -2.89
N PRO A 76 -7.45 18.32 -3.91
CA PRO A 76 -8.20 17.07 -3.81
C PRO A 76 -7.26 15.88 -3.83
N VAL A 77 -7.50 14.94 -2.92
CA VAL A 77 -6.71 13.70 -2.79
C VAL A 77 -7.62 12.48 -2.71
N CYS A 78 -7.15 11.37 -3.28
CA CYS A 78 -7.67 10.04 -3.00
C CYS A 78 -7.15 9.58 -1.63
N VAL A 79 -8.04 9.08 -0.77
CA VAL A 79 -7.70 8.46 0.50
C VAL A 79 -8.03 6.98 0.43
N PHE A 80 -7.03 6.13 0.66
CA PHE A 80 -7.17 4.68 0.76
C PHE A 80 -7.02 4.29 2.23
N VAL A 81 -8.00 3.58 2.76
CA VAL A 81 -8.11 3.28 4.20
C VAL A 81 -7.84 1.80 4.45
N GLY A 82 -7.02 1.53 5.45
CA GLY A 82 -6.86 0.21 6.04
C GLY A 82 -7.64 0.11 7.36
N LYS A 83 -8.37 -0.97 7.53
CA LYS A 83 -9.25 -1.20 8.68
C LYS A 83 -8.82 -2.44 9.45
N ASP A 84 -9.14 -2.48 10.75
CA ASP A 84 -9.09 -3.70 11.53
C ASP A 84 -10.35 -4.58 11.32
N ASP A 85 -10.36 -5.75 11.95
CA ASP A 85 -11.45 -6.73 11.81
C ASP A 85 -12.79 -6.23 12.38
N SER A 86 -12.77 -5.19 13.22
CA SER A 86 -13.98 -4.51 13.71
C SER A 86 -14.50 -3.46 12.73
N GLY A 87 -13.80 -3.21 11.61
CA GLY A 87 -14.11 -2.18 10.63
C GLY A 87 -13.60 -0.79 11.00
N LYS A 88 -12.85 -0.65 12.11
CA LYS A 88 -12.26 0.63 12.53
C LYS A 88 -11.02 0.95 11.70
N ALA A 89 -10.94 2.19 11.19
CA ALA A 89 -9.77 2.66 10.48
C ALA A 89 -8.54 2.71 11.39
N LYS A 90 -7.43 2.15 10.93
CA LYS A 90 -6.13 2.13 11.60
C LYS A 90 -5.03 2.72 10.73
N PHE A 91 -5.23 2.74 9.44
CA PHE A 91 -4.28 3.24 8.45
C PHE A 91 -5.01 4.04 7.39
N ALA A 92 -4.36 5.05 6.86
CA ALA A 92 -4.75 5.64 5.59
C ALA A 92 -3.54 6.19 4.85
N CYS A 93 -3.58 6.11 3.52
CA CYS A 93 -2.64 6.83 2.67
C CYS A 93 -3.38 7.75 1.70
N MET A 94 -2.73 8.85 1.37
CA MET A 94 -3.23 9.87 0.46
C MET A 94 -2.45 9.85 -0.85
N ARG A 95 -3.16 10.04 -1.95
CA ARG A 95 -2.59 10.24 -3.28
C ARG A 95 -3.21 11.45 -3.94
N SER A 96 -2.37 12.40 -4.39
CA SER A 96 -2.84 13.54 -5.17
C SER A 96 -3.51 13.08 -6.46
N ILE A 97 -4.56 13.79 -6.84
CA ILE A 97 -5.27 13.58 -8.11
C ILE A 97 -4.54 14.29 -9.25
N SER A 98 -3.95 15.44 -9.00
CA SER A 98 -3.30 16.30 -10.01
C SER A 98 -1.77 16.39 -9.89
N GLY A 99 -1.20 15.94 -8.77
CA GLY A 99 0.24 16.05 -8.48
C GLY A 99 0.90 14.73 -8.08
N ASN A 100 2.07 14.82 -7.46
CA ASN A 100 2.91 13.67 -7.13
C ASN A 100 2.82 13.22 -5.66
N LEU A 101 1.92 13.80 -4.85
CA LEU A 101 1.80 13.45 -3.45
C LEU A 101 1.44 11.97 -3.27
N LYS A 102 2.28 11.26 -2.54
CA LYS A 102 2.05 9.93 -1.97
C LYS A 102 2.47 9.99 -0.51
N LYS A 103 1.53 9.89 0.42
CA LYS A 103 1.82 10.07 1.84
C LYS A 103 0.88 9.27 2.71
N ASP A 104 1.43 8.60 3.73
CA ASP A 104 0.62 8.03 4.80
C ASP A 104 0.08 9.15 5.69
N VAL A 105 -1.13 8.96 6.20
CA VAL A 105 -1.72 9.85 7.19
C VAL A 105 -0.95 9.69 8.51
N TYR A 106 -0.67 10.81 9.17
CA TYR A 106 0.07 10.81 10.42
C TYR A 106 -0.59 9.91 11.47
N GLY A 107 0.21 9.15 12.21
CA GLY A 107 -0.29 8.20 13.21
C GLY A 107 -0.86 6.90 12.66
N SER A 108 -0.82 6.68 11.33
CA SER A 108 -1.24 5.42 10.72
C SER A 108 -0.45 4.22 11.23
N ASP A 109 -1.15 3.14 11.55
CA ASP A 109 -0.56 1.83 11.84
C ASP A 109 -0.33 1.06 10.54
N LYS A 110 0.94 0.90 10.16
CA LYS A 110 1.33 0.22 8.91
C LYS A 110 0.97 -1.26 8.87
N GLY A 111 0.66 -1.87 10.00
CA GLY A 111 0.15 -3.24 10.07
C GLY A 111 -1.25 -3.42 9.48
N TYR A 112 -1.99 -2.33 9.26
CA TYR A 112 -3.34 -2.32 8.74
C TYR A 112 -3.45 -1.59 7.39
N ASN A 113 -2.56 -1.84 6.47
CA ASN A 113 -2.58 -1.16 5.17
C ASN A 113 -3.85 -1.46 4.37
N PHE A 114 -4.05 -0.72 3.27
CA PHE A 114 -5.20 -0.89 2.38
C PHE A 114 -5.35 -2.35 1.96
N CYS A 115 -6.55 -2.90 2.16
CA CYS A 115 -6.90 -4.24 1.73
C CYS A 115 -8.29 -4.23 1.05
N TYR A 116 -8.33 -4.64 -0.22
CA TYR A 116 -9.58 -4.87 -0.93
C TYR A 116 -10.06 -6.29 -0.60
N PRO A 117 -11.30 -6.45 -0.09
CA PRO A 117 -11.79 -7.72 0.44
C PRO A 117 -12.05 -8.76 -0.67
N PRO A 118 -12.12 -10.05 -0.31
CA PRO A 118 -12.56 -11.09 -1.22
C PRO A 118 -14.06 -10.95 -1.54
N GLN A 119 -14.48 -11.50 -2.67
CA GLN A 119 -15.88 -11.48 -3.12
C GLN A 119 -16.81 -12.33 -2.24
N SER A 120 -16.28 -13.35 -1.58
CA SER A 120 -17.01 -14.23 -0.67
C SER A 120 -16.17 -14.59 0.54
N PRO A 121 -16.82 -14.88 1.70
CA PRO A 121 -16.12 -15.26 2.93
C PRO A 121 -15.26 -16.52 2.79
N GLY A 122 -14.35 -16.75 3.74
CA GLY A 122 -13.56 -17.97 3.85
C GLY A 122 -12.41 -18.07 2.86
N SER A 123 -11.97 -16.96 2.29
CA SER A 123 -10.78 -16.94 1.44
C SER A 123 -9.54 -17.36 2.21
N ARG A 124 -8.71 -18.21 1.57
CA ARG A 124 -7.41 -18.65 2.07
C ARG A 124 -6.26 -18.10 1.23
N HIS A 125 -6.50 -17.07 0.46
CA HIS A 125 -5.55 -16.50 -0.48
C HIS A 125 -5.44 -14.98 -0.31
N VAL A 126 -4.22 -14.46 -0.23
CA VAL A 126 -3.93 -13.04 -0.30
C VAL A 126 -2.99 -12.74 -1.46
N ALA A 127 -3.39 -11.79 -2.29
CA ALA A 127 -2.59 -11.15 -3.32
C ALA A 127 -1.96 -9.88 -2.74
N VAL A 128 -0.68 -9.69 -2.92
CA VAL A 128 0.10 -8.61 -2.32
C VAL A 128 0.64 -7.69 -3.41
N PHE A 129 0.44 -6.40 -3.26
CA PHE A 129 0.80 -5.35 -4.21
C PHE A 129 1.59 -4.24 -3.53
N GLU A 130 2.35 -3.46 -4.29
CA GLU A 130 3.10 -2.32 -3.74
C GLU A 130 2.18 -1.14 -3.42
N ALA A 131 1.14 -0.90 -4.23
CA ALA A 131 0.22 0.22 -4.03
C ALA A 131 -1.26 -0.19 -4.14
N PRO A 132 -2.19 0.59 -3.53
CA PRO A 132 -3.63 0.34 -3.62
C PRO A 132 -4.16 0.30 -5.05
N ILE A 133 -3.63 1.15 -5.95
CA ILE A 133 -4.06 1.22 -7.34
C ILE A 133 -3.80 -0.09 -8.07
N ASP A 134 -2.67 -0.77 -7.80
CA ASP A 134 -2.37 -2.07 -8.40
C ASP A 134 -3.30 -3.16 -7.91
N ALA A 135 -3.67 -3.14 -6.63
CA ALA A 135 -4.68 -4.03 -6.07
C ALA A 135 -6.05 -3.86 -6.75
N LEU A 136 -6.47 -2.61 -7.00
CA LEU A 136 -7.72 -2.31 -7.72
C LEU A 136 -7.62 -2.64 -9.20
N SER A 137 -6.46 -2.45 -9.81
CA SER A 137 -6.20 -2.83 -11.21
C SER A 137 -6.32 -4.34 -11.41
N HIS A 138 -5.77 -5.13 -10.49
CA HIS A 138 -5.92 -6.58 -10.50
C HIS A 138 -7.38 -7.02 -10.33
N ALA A 139 -8.17 -6.33 -9.49
CA ALA A 139 -9.60 -6.59 -9.35
C ALA A 139 -10.35 -6.30 -10.66
N THR A 140 -10.04 -5.19 -11.32
CA THR A 140 -10.63 -4.81 -12.60
C THR A 140 -10.22 -5.76 -13.73
N LEU A 141 -8.96 -6.22 -13.77
CA LEU A 141 -8.51 -7.24 -14.74
C LEU A 141 -9.30 -8.53 -14.56
N GLN A 142 -9.57 -8.95 -13.32
CA GLN A 142 -10.39 -10.11 -13.05
C GLN A 142 -11.80 -9.98 -13.67
N GLU A 143 -12.43 -8.81 -13.56
CA GLU A 143 -13.72 -8.56 -14.20
C GLU A 143 -13.64 -8.61 -15.72
N LEU A 144 -12.64 -7.97 -16.31
CA LEU A 144 -12.47 -7.88 -17.75
C LEU A 144 -12.16 -9.24 -18.40
N GLU A 145 -11.32 -10.05 -17.76
CA GLU A 145 -10.88 -11.34 -18.27
C GLU A 145 -11.81 -12.50 -17.81
N GLY A 146 -12.76 -12.24 -16.92
CA GLY A 146 -13.77 -13.20 -16.46
C GLY A 146 -13.23 -14.38 -15.65
N TRP A 147 -11.98 -14.33 -15.15
CA TRP A 147 -11.42 -15.43 -14.37
C TRP A 147 -11.94 -15.44 -12.93
N LYS A 148 -12.19 -16.64 -12.43
CA LYS A 148 -12.67 -16.84 -11.07
C LYS A 148 -11.52 -16.83 -10.08
N TRP A 149 -11.52 -15.86 -9.17
CA TRP A 149 -10.55 -15.77 -8.09
C TRP A 149 -11.20 -15.12 -6.87
N ASN A 150 -10.99 -15.71 -5.71
CA ASN A 150 -11.50 -15.20 -4.44
C ASN A 150 -10.35 -15.06 -3.46
N GLY A 151 -9.95 -13.86 -3.16
CA GLY A 151 -8.85 -13.56 -2.25
C GLY A 151 -8.82 -12.11 -1.82
N TYR A 152 -8.05 -11.86 -0.78
CA TYR A 152 -7.72 -10.52 -0.34
C TYR A 152 -6.70 -9.88 -1.28
N ARG A 153 -6.80 -8.58 -1.51
CA ARG A 153 -5.78 -7.82 -2.24
C ARG A 153 -5.20 -6.77 -1.30
N LEU A 154 -4.05 -7.08 -0.73
CA LEU A 154 -3.34 -6.26 0.25
C LEU A 154 -2.31 -5.39 -0.42
N SER A 155 -2.30 -4.09 -0.13
CA SER A 155 -1.21 -3.19 -0.47
C SER A 155 -0.19 -3.12 0.65
N LEU A 156 1.10 -3.08 0.30
CA LEU A 156 2.17 -2.85 1.26
C LEU A 156 2.37 -1.35 1.56
N GLY A 157 1.92 -0.47 0.66
CA GLY A 157 2.19 0.97 0.74
C GLY A 157 3.67 1.30 0.53
N GLY A 158 4.39 0.46 -0.22
CA GLY A 158 5.83 0.53 -0.47
C GLY A 158 6.50 -0.84 -0.36
N THR A 159 7.75 -0.88 0.12
CA THR A 159 8.58 -2.11 0.16
C THR A 159 8.59 -2.81 1.53
N SER A 160 7.91 -2.27 2.55
CA SER A 160 7.88 -2.86 3.90
C SER A 160 6.91 -4.06 3.96
N HIS A 161 7.35 -5.16 4.56
CA HIS A 161 6.52 -6.36 4.75
C HIS A 161 5.61 -6.31 6.00
N VAL A 162 5.66 -5.23 6.81
CA VAL A 162 4.90 -5.11 8.07
C VAL A 162 3.41 -5.34 7.87
N ALA A 163 2.82 -4.77 6.80
CA ALA A 163 1.41 -4.96 6.48
C ALA A 163 1.06 -6.43 6.25
N LEU A 164 1.90 -7.16 5.50
CA LEU A 164 1.68 -8.58 5.21
C LEU A 164 1.83 -9.43 6.48
N THR A 165 2.88 -9.22 7.26
CA THR A 165 3.12 -9.99 8.50
C THR A 165 1.95 -9.83 9.47
N SER A 166 1.56 -8.57 9.73
CA SER A 166 0.43 -8.26 10.61
C SER A 166 -0.91 -8.79 10.05
N PHE A 167 -1.10 -8.78 8.73
CA PHE A 167 -2.27 -9.38 8.09
C PHE A 167 -2.32 -10.89 8.31
N LEU A 168 -1.21 -11.60 8.09
CA LEU A 168 -1.14 -13.06 8.26
C LEU A 168 -1.32 -13.51 9.71
N GLU A 169 -0.88 -12.71 10.68
CA GLU A 169 -1.13 -12.97 12.11
C GLU A 169 -2.63 -12.90 12.46
N ARG A 170 -3.36 -11.97 11.87
CA ARG A 170 -4.81 -11.83 12.05
C ARG A 170 -5.63 -12.84 11.24
N HIS A 171 -5.07 -13.38 10.16
CA HIS A 171 -5.70 -14.30 9.23
C HIS A 171 -4.99 -15.66 9.18
N PRO A 172 -5.03 -16.44 10.27
CA PRO A 172 -4.33 -17.74 10.35
C PRO A 172 -4.88 -18.79 9.37
N GLU A 173 -6.06 -18.55 8.76
CA GLU A 173 -6.65 -19.38 7.71
C GLU A 173 -5.94 -19.27 6.36
N ILE A 174 -5.12 -18.23 6.13
CA ILE A 174 -4.41 -18.03 4.86
C ILE A 174 -3.43 -19.18 4.61
N ARG A 175 -3.45 -19.72 3.39
CA ARG A 175 -2.59 -20.81 2.92
C ARG A 175 -1.80 -20.45 1.67
N ARG A 176 -2.17 -19.36 1.00
CA ARG A 176 -1.49 -18.89 -0.23
C ARG A 176 -1.26 -17.39 -0.19
N VAL A 177 -0.03 -17.00 -0.49
CA VAL A 177 0.39 -15.62 -0.73
C VAL A 177 0.92 -15.54 -2.15
N THR A 178 0.37 -14.65 -2.97
CA THR A 178 0.93 -14.35 -4.29
C THR A 178 1.42 -12.92 -4.30
N LEU A 179 2.70 -12.74 -4.60
CA LEU A 179 3.37 -11.44 -4.65
C LEU A 179 3.28 -10.90 -6.09
N TYR A 180 2.53 -9.83 -6.26
CA TYR A 180 2.31 -9.12 -7.50
C TYR A 180 3.07 -7.79 -7.47
N MET A 181 4.39 -7.88 -7.29
CA MET A 181 5.29 -6.72 -7.21
C MET A 181 5.52 -6.11 -8.58
N ASP A 182 6.03 -4.89 -8.61
CA ASP A 182 6.41 -4.20 -9.84
C ASP A 182 7.45 -5.03 -10.62
N HIS A 183 7.38 -4.95 -11.94
CA HIS A 183 8.30 -5.65 -12.86
C HIS A 183 9.58 -4.84 -13.04
N ASP A 184 10.25 -4.55 -11.94
CA ASP A 184 11.56 -3.88 -11.91
C ASP A 184 12.48 -4.52 -10.86
N LEU A 185 13.72 -4.07 -10.82
CA LEU A 185 14.72 -4.61 -9.89
C LEU A 185 14.29 -4.49 -8.42
N ALA A 186 13.66 -3.37 -8.05
CA ALA A 186 13.20 -3.13 -6.68
C ALA A 186 12.07 -4.11 -6.29
N GLY A 187 11.10 -4.33 -7.18
CA GLY A 187 10.01 -5.29 -7.00
C GLY A 187 10.52 -6.73 -6.90
N PHE A 188 11.49 -7.14 -7.73
CA PHE A 188 12.11 -8.47 -7.64
C PHE A 188 12.87 -8.67 -6.33
N VAL A 189 13.66 -7.68 -5.91
CA VAL A 189 14.39 -7.72 -4.62
C VAL A 189 13.41 -7.80 -3.45
N ASN A 190 12.33 -7.02 -3.49
CA ASN A 190 11.30 -7.02 -2.45
C ASN A 190 10.56 -8.35 -2.40
N ALA A 191 10.13 -8.89 -3.54
CA ALA A 191 9.50 -10.20 -3.63
C ALA A 191 10.37 -11.32 -3.03
N ARG A 192 11.68 -11.31 -3.34
CA ARG A 192 12.65 -12.25 -2.78
C ARG A 192 12.75 -12.14 -1.27
N LYS A 193 12.88 -10.90 -0.74
CA LYS A 193 12.95 -10.64 0.71
C LYS A 193 11.70 -11.17 1.44
N ILE A 194 10.52 -10.86 0.92
CA ILE A 194 9.25 -11.33 1.51
C ILE A 194 9.16 -12.86 1.48
N LYS A 195 9.50 -13.49 0.34
CA LYS A 195 9.49 -14.95 0.20
C LYS A 195 10.43 -15.61 1.20
N THR A 196 11.66 -15.10 1.34
CA THR A 196 12.65 -15.61 2.31
C THR A 196 12.13 -15.46 3.74
N MET A 197 11.64 -14.28 4.11
CA MET A 197 11.10 -14.01 5.45
C MET A 197 9.96 -14.98 5.81
N LEU A 198 8.98 -15.17 4.90
CA LEU A 198 7.86 -16.08 5.12
C LEU A 198 8.30 -17.55 5.23
N HIS A 199 9.37 -17.94 4.54
CA HIS A 199 9.92 -19.29 4.62
C HIS A 199 10.70 -19.55 5.92
N GLU A 200 11.44 -18.56 6.40
CA GLU A 200 12.26 -18.67 7.60
C GLU A 200 11.43 -18.55 8.88
N ASP A 201 10.38 -17.75 8.88
CA ASP A 201 9.51 -17.59 10.05
C ASP A 201 8.62 -18.81 10.27
N LYS A 202 8.84 -19.48 11.42
CA LYS A 202 8.11 -20.70 11.79
C LYS A 202 6.58 -20.53 11.77
N ARG A 203 6.07 -19.33 12.05
CA ARG A 203 4.65 -19.01 12.08
C ARG A 203 4.00 -19.15 10.69
N PHE A 204 4.77 -18.89 9.61
CA PHE A 204 4.27 -18.80 8.23
C PHE A 204 4.73 -19.93 7.32
N ARG A 205 5.49 -20.92 7.80
CA ARG A 205 6.00 -22.05 7.00
C ARG A 205 4.93 -22.85 6.27
N HIS A 206 3.71 -22.83 6.78
CA HIS A 206 2.57 -23.52 6.18
C HIS A 206 2.02 -22.79 4.95
N ILE A 207 2.47 -21.57 4.67
CA ILE A 207 1.97 -20.74 3.59
C ILE A 207 2.77 -21.00 2.31
N ARG A 208 2.05 -21.31 1.22
CA ARG A 208 2.65 -21.38 -0.13
C ARG A 208 2.80 -19.97 -0.69
N VAL A 209 4.03 -19.59 -1.03
CA VAL A 209 4.35 -18.28 -1.60
C VAL A 209 4.69 -18.42 -3.08
N SER A 210 4.03 -17.64 -3.93
CA SER A 210 4.33 -17.50 -5.37
C SER A 210 4.63 -16.04 -5.72
N VAL A 211 5.40 -15.82 -6.79
CA VAL A 211 5.73 -14.49 -7.32
C VAL A 211 5.19 -14.41 -8.74
N ASN A 212 4.40 -13.41 -9.03
CA ASN A 212 3.74 -13.26 -10.32
C ASN A 212 3.71 -11.77 -10.74
N PRO A 213 4.84 -11.20 -11.18
CA PRO A 213 4.89 -9.83 -11.68
C PRO A 213 4.03 -9.70 -12.95
N PRO A 214 3.63 -8.49 -13.35
CA PRO A 214 2.88 -8.29 -14.57
C PRO A 214 3.71 -8.73 -15.78
N ARG A 215 3.08 -9.44 -16.73
CA ARG A 215 3.75 -9.86 -17.98
C ARG A 215 3.87 -8.74 -19.00
N MET A 216 3.06 -7.68 -18.86
CA MET A 216 3.04 -6.48 -19.68
C MET A 216 3.00 -5.26 -18.75
N GLY A 217 3.74 -4.21 -19.10
CA GLY A 217 3.88 -3.02 -18.28
C GLY A 217 4.78 -3.22 -17.07
N LYS A 218 5.01 -2.13 -16.35
CA LYS A 218 5.84 -2.10 -15.16
C LYS A 218 5.09 -2.60 -13.92
N ASP A 219 3.83 -2.20 -13.77
CA ASP A 219 2.96 -2.51 -12.64
C ASP A 219 1.59 -3.03 -13.12
N TYR A 220 0.72 -3.41 -12.19
CA TYR A 220 -0.61 -3.91 -12.54
C TYR A 220 -1.54 -2.83 -13.07
N ASN A 221 -1.29 -1.55 -12.78
CA ASN A 221 -2.07 -0.47 -13.38
C ASN A 221 -1.69 -0.25 -14.85
N GLU A 222 -0.41 -0.27 -15.18
CA GLU A 222 0.05 -0.22 -16.58
C GLU A 222 -0.47 -1.42 -17.38
N LYS A 223 -0.39 -2.63 -16.82
CA LYS A 223 -1.00 -3.83 -17.42
C LYS A 223 -2.47 -3.62 -17.75
N LEU A 224 -3.24 -3.08 -16.80
CA LEU A 224 -4.67 -2.83 -17.00
C LEU A 224 -4.92 -1.87 -18.17
N LEU A 225 -4.16 -0.78 -18.24
CA LEU A 225 -4.30 0.20 -19.32
C LEU A 225 -3.99 -0.42 -20.69
N LEU A 226 -2.93 -1.20 -20.80
CA LEU A 226 -2.58 -1.92 -22.02
C LEU A 226 -3.65 -2.94 -22.45
N VAL A 227 -4.21 -3.71 -21.52
CA VAL A 227 -5.32 -4.64 -21.81
C VAL A 227 -6.55 -3.89 -22.31
N ARG A 228 -6.91 -2.76 -21.69
CA ARG A 228 -8.04 -1.93 -22.16
C ARG A 228 -7.83 -1.39 -23.56
N GLU A 229 -6.64 -0.92 -23.88
CA GLU A 229 -6.28 -0.44 -25.21
C GLU A 229 -6.42 -1.56 -26.27
N GLN A 230 -5.93 -2.76 -25.97
CA GLN A 230 -6.06 -3.92 -26.85
C GLN A 230 -7.53 -4.29 -27.10
N LEU A 231 -8.38 -4.27 -26.05
CA LEU A 231 -9.81 -4.54 -26.18
C LEU A 231 -10.52 -3.49 -27.04
N GLN A 232 -10.20 -2.22 -26.89
CA GLN A 232 -10.77 -1.13 -27.71
C GLN A 232 -10.37 -1.27 -29.19
N THR A 233 -9.10 -1.54 -29.45
CA THR A 233 -8.59 -1.76 -30.82
C THR A 233 -9.28 -2.95 -31.48
N SER A 234 -9.43 -4.05 -30.77
CA SER A 234 -10.11 -5.25 -31.27
C SER A 234 -11.59 -5.02 -31.57
N GLN A 235 -12.27 -4.19 -30.76
CA GLN A 235 -13.67 -3.83 -31.00
C GLN A 235 -13.83 -2.93 -32.22
N HIS A 236 -12.91 -1.96 -32.44
CA HIS A 236 -12.93 -1.10 -33.62
C HIS A 236 -12.72 -1.90 -34.92
N GLN A 237 -11.84 -2.88 -34.93
CA GLN A 237 -11.58 -3.75 -36.06
C GLN A 237 -12.77 -4.68 -36.39
N ARG A 238 -13.60 -5.03 -35.41
CA ARG A 238 -14.77 -5.89 -35.57
C ARG A 238 -16.05 -5.15 -35.98
N ARG A 239 -16.10 -3.82 -35.96
CA ARG A 239 -17.21 -3.07 -36.52
C ARG A 239 -17.15 -3.19 -38.03
N PRO A 240 -18.17 -3.80 -38.70
CA PRO A 240 -18.19 -3.88 -40.15
C PRO A 240 -18.16 -2.48 -40.77
N LYS A 241 -17.53 -2.34 -41.92
CA LYS A 241 -17.69 -1.16 -42.80
C LYS A 241 -19.10 -1.19 -43.41
N GLU A 242 -20.12 -1.10 -42.59
CA GLU A 242 -21.50 -0.86 -43.02
C GLU A 242 -21.74 0.64 -43.04
N ALA A 243 -21.33 1.27 -44.09
CA ALA A 243 -21.90 2.56 -44.60
C ALA A 243 -21.16 3.02 -45.84
N ALA A 244 -21.20 2.26 -46.92
CA ALA A 244 -20.88 2.77 -48.23
C ALA A 244 -21.59 1.94 -49.32
N VAL A 245 -22.93 1.81 -49.19
CA VAL A 245 -23.79 1.53 -50.33
C VAL A 245 -25.09 2.27 -50.09
N SER A 246 -25.15 3.48 -50.60
CA SER A 246 -26.38 4.19 -50.97
C SER A 246 -25.99 5.24 -51.98
N ILE A 247 -26.08 4.89 -53.23
CA ILE A 247 -26.68 5.64 -54.33
C ILE A 247 -26.94 4.67 -55.47
#